data_be2590dcbee42a73ce5ce8b0787dd1e3
#
_entry.id   be2590dcbee42a73ce5ce8b0787dd1e3
#
_cell.length_a   1.000
_cell.length_b   1.000
_cell.length_c   1.000
_cell.angle_alpha   90.00
_cell.angle_beta   90.00
_cell.angle_gamma   90.00
#
_symmetry.space_group_name_H-M   'P 1'
#
loop_
_entity.id
_entity.type
_entity.pdbx_description
1 polymer ?
#
loop_
_entity_poly.entity_id
_entity_poly.type
_entity_poly.pdbx_seq_one_letter_code
_entity_poly.pdbx_strand_id
1 'polypeptide(L)'
;MRFALAVLALPCLMSAQSPPTPPTKDYLFLVASESVDRVALIRFGPKGAMIERERYVGWAPTEVAGPHGLAVSPDGKHYFVTTAHGTPFGRLQKYNAETNAAEGSVSLGNFPATMQVSPDGHLVFVVNFNLHGEMVTSDVSVVAADDMVEIARIGTCTMPHGSRMTADGSKHYSVCMMDDALVEIDAQSLAVSRWFFLTKGKEMGMSGAPPARGGDHASHDMSGHGMEPPKPGDISCSPTWAQPSADGSRVWVACNKSSEIVEIDAKNWTLSRRIPTGPGVYNLGLTHDGTKLIGTNKRDQSVSVIDIATAKEQARIPTTRKVVSGVAVSDDDRYAFISVEGSGSQPGTVDIIDLVALRKVASVDVGQQAGGIDFWKSEASRP
;
A
#
# COMPACT_ATOMS: atom_id res chain seq x y z
N MET A 1 16.28 48.79 -46.99
CA MET A 1 15.02 48.16 -46.56
C MET A 1 15.28 47.44 -45.23
N ARG A 2 14.76 47.94 -44.15
CA ARG A 2 14.88 47.31 -42.83
C ARG A 2 13.54 46.62 -42.54
N PHE A 3 13.53 45.29 -42.45
CA PHE A 3 12.39 44.51 -42.04
C PHE A 3 12.34 44.49 -40.49
N ALA A 4 11.28 45.03 -39.93
CA ALA A 4 10.99 44.88 -38.53
C ALA A 4 10.22 43.57 -38.31
N LEU A 5 10.79 42.62 -37.54
CA LEU A 5 10.09 41.46 -37.06
C LEU A 5 9.19 41.85 -35.86
N ALA A 6 7.91 41.81 -36.04
CA ALA A 6 6.96 41.95 -34.92
C ALA A 6 6.82 40.57 -34.24
N VAL A 7 7.30 40.49 -33.00
CA VAL A 7 7.06 39.29 -32.11
C VAL A 7 5.68 39.46 -31.49
N LEU A 8 4.72 38.66 -31.94
CA LEU A 8 3.41 38.50 -31.31
C LEU A 8 3.58 37.65 -30.03
N ALA A 9 3.56 38.29 -28.86
CA ALA A 9 3.43 37.59 -27.60
C ALA A 9 1.98 37.13 -27.42
N LEU A 10 1.71 35.82 -27.54
CA LEU A 10 0.43 35.24 -27.11
C LEU A 10 0.35 35.31 -25.58
N PRO A 11 -0.70 35.87 -24.96
CA PRO A 11 -0.92 35.77 -23.53
C PRO A 11 -1.26 34.31 -23.18
N CYS A 12 -0.43 33.69 -22.36
CA CYS A 12 -0.75 32.40 -21.74
C CYS A 12 -1.88 32.65 -20.74
N LEU A 13 -3.11 32.35 -21.12
CA LEU A 13 -4.28 32.35 -20.24
C LEU A 13 -4.06 31.22 -19.20
N MET A 14 -3.48 31.55 -18.05
CA MET A 14 -3.57 30.73 -16.85
C MET A 14 -5.05 30.68 -16.47
N SER A 15 -5.73 29.56 -16.75
CA SER A 15 -7.06 29.31 -16.22
C SER A 15 -6.94 29.26 -14.69
N ALA A 16 -7.48 30.25 -14.01
CA ALA A 16 -7.60 30.24 -12.55
C ALA A 16 -8.50 29.06 -12.18
N GLN A 17 -7.88 28.01 -11.60
CA GLN A 17 -8.64 26.88 -11.07
C GLN A 17 -9.55 27.41 -9.96
N SER A 18 -10.83 27.08 -10.05
CA SER A 18 -11.79 27.40 -8.98
C SER A 18 -11.30 26.85 -7.64
N PRO A 19 -11.50 27.56 -6.51
CA PRO A 19 -11.14 27.03 -5.21
C PRO A 19 -11.83 25.67 -4.97
N PRO A 20 -11.20 24.73 -4.25
CA PRO A 20 -11.82 23.43 -3.95
C PRO A 20 -13.10 23.65 -3.15
N THR A 21 -14.14 22.93 -3.49
CA THR A 21 -15.36 22.90 -2.67
C THR A 21 -15.01 22.21 -1.35
N PRO A 22 -15.20 22.86 -0.19
CA PRO A 22 -14.95 22.25 1.10
C PRO A 22 -15.79 20.98 1.27
N PRO A 23 -15.31 19.99 2.03
CA PRO A 23 -16.12 18.82 2.35
C PRO A 23 -17.37 19.23 3.14
N THR A 24 -18.48 18.50 2.97
CA THR A 24 -19.76 18.74 3.68
C THR A 24 -19.94 17.80 4.88
N LYS A 25 -19.08 16.81 4.99
CA LYS A 25 -19.05 15.81 6.08
C LYS A 25 -17.63 15.67 6.61
N ASP A 26 -17.47 15.01 7.74
CA ASP A 26 -16.18 14.66 8.30
C ASP A 26 -15.78 13.26 7.84
N TYR A 27 -14.51 13.10 7.48
CA TYR A 27 -13.86 11.85 7.13
C TYR A 27 -12.85 11.50 8.20
N LEU A 28 -12.95 10.28 8.73
CA LEU A 28 -12.05 9.77 9.76
C LEU A 28 -11.20 8.64 9.21
N PHE A 29 -9.90 8.73 9.46
CA PHE A 29 -8.94 7.73 9.03
C PHE A 29 -7.80 7.61 10.04
N LEU A 30 -7.15 6.47 10.05
CA LEU A 30 -6.07 6.15 10.98
C LEU A 30 -4.73 6.12 10.23
N VAL A 31 -3.67 6.58 10.88
CA VAL A 31 -2.31 6.53 10.35
C VAL A 31 -1.33 6.06 11.44
N ALA A 32 -0.45 5.13 11.07
CA ALA A 32 0.63 4.63 11.92
C ALA A 32 1.91 5.42 11.67
N SER A 33 2.59 5.82 12.74
CA SER A 33 3.87 6.54 12.74
C SER A 33 4.93 5.69 13.41
N GLU A 34 5.79 5.08 12.60
CA GLU A 34 6.71 4.00 12.97
C GLU A 34 7.73 4.42 14.02
N SER A 35 8.41 5.57 13.83
CA SER A 35 9.50 6.02 14.71
C SER A 35 9.06 6.50 16.10
N VAL A 36 7.76 6.64 16.34
CA VAL A 36 7.22 7.20 17.60
C VAL A 36 6.18 6.29 18.26
N ASP A 37 5.98 5.09 17.74
CA ASP A 37 5.03 4.09 18.26
C ASP A 37 3.61 4.63 18.42
N ARG A 38 3.12 5.40 17.45
CA ARG A 38 1.80 6.01 17.54
C ARG A 38 0.91 5.65 16.37
N VAL A 39 -0.37 5.52 16.68
CA VAL A 39 -1.46 5.56 15.70
C VAL A 39 -2.29 6.80 15.98
N ALA A 40 -2.43 7.66 14.99
CA ALA A 40 -3.25 8.87 15.05
C ALA A 40 -4.57 8.65 14.32
N LEU A 41 -5.69 9.04 14.94
CA LEU A 41 -6.97 9.22 14.28
C LEU A 41 -7.02 10.67 13.78
N ILE A 42 -7.20 10.82 12.47
CA ILE A 42 -7.29 12.10 11.79
C ILE A 42 -8.75 12.34 11.42
N ARG A 43 -9.20 13.57 11.64
CA ARG A 43 -10.47 14.09 11.14
C ARG A 43 -10.19 15.11 10.04
N PHE A 44 -10.83 14.94 8.90
CA PHE A 44 -10.84 15.92 7.82
C PHE A 44 -12.28 16.31 7.49
N GLY A 45 -12.58 17.59 7.54
CA GLY A 45 -13.93 18.11 7.33
C GLY A 45 -13.94 19.57 6.90
N PRO A 46 -15.07 20.29 7.00
CA PRO A 46 -15.20 21.70 6.63
C PRO A 46 -14.22 22.62 7.36
N LYS A 47 -13.76 22.22 8.55
CA LYS A 47 -12.81 22.96 9.38
C LYS A 47 -11.34 22.63 9.05
N GLY A 48 -11.06 21.80 8.04
CA GLY A 48 -9.73 21.33 7.66
C GLY A 48 -9.39 19.96 8.21
N ALA A 49 -8.10 19.63 8.27
CA ALA A 49 -7.58 18.37 8.79
C ALA A 49 -6.92 18.57 10.15
N MET A 50 -7.19 17.67 11.12
CA MET A 50 -6.63 17.72 12.46
C MET A 50 -6.48 16.32 13.06
N ILE A 51 -5.51 16.16 13.95
CA ILE A 51 -5.42 14.97 14.81
C ILE A 51 -6.54 15.07 15.84
N GLU A 52 -7.43 14.07 15.87
CA GLU A 52 -8.49 13.99 16.86
C GLU A 52 -8.01 13.30 18.14
N ARG A 53 -7.23 12.23 17.98
CA ARG A 53 -6.62 11.49 19.09
C ARG A 53 -5.44 10.68 18.62
N GLU A 54 -4.57 10.28 19.55
CA GLU A 54 -3.46 9.38 19.32
C GLU A 54 -3.48 8.21 20.29
N ARG A 55 -2.93 7.08 19.86
CA ARG A 55 -2.68 5.91 20.68
C ARG A 55 -1.20 5.54 20.62
N TYR A 56 -0.57 5.39 21.77
CA TYR A 56 0.73 4.71 21.88
C TYR A 56 0.51 3.21 21.76
N VAL A 57 1.18 2.57 20.82
CA VAL A 57 1.06 1.14 20.51
C VAL A 57 2.34 0.35 20.79
N GLY A 58 3.37 1.01 21.31
CA GLY A 58 4.61 0.36 21.76
C GLY A 58 4.33 -0.57 22.96
N TRP A 59 5.04 -1.67 23.00
CA TRP A 59 4.92 -2.67 24.07
C TRP A 59 6.15 -2.76 24.95
N ALA A 60 7.27 -2.21 24.51
CA ALA A 60 8.52 -2.14 25.29
C ALA A 60 8.91 -0.67 25.54
N PRO A 61 9.20 -0.27 26.79
CA PRO A 61 9.47 1.15 27.09
C PRO A 61 10.83 1.63 26.59
N THR A 62 11.74 0.73 26.24
CA THR A 62 13.13 1.03 25.84
C THR A 62 13.41 0.82 24.36
N GLU A 63 12.45 0.29 23.61
CA GLU A 63 12.61 -0.03 22.20
C GLU A 63 11.43 0.52 21.40
N VAL A 64 11.71 0.99 20.19
CA VAL A 64 10.67 1.36 19.23
C VAL A 64 10.06 0.07 18.68
N ALA A 65 8.75 -0.10 18.86
CA ALA A 65 8.02 -1.26 18.34
C ALA A 65 7.72 -1.15 16.85
N GLY A 66 7.69 0.06 16.31
CA GLY A 66 7.56 0.37 14.90
C GLY A 66 6.23 -0.07 14.29
N PRO A 67 5.10 0.62 14.55
CA PRO A 67 3.84 0.32 13.89
C PRO A 67 3.95 0.58 12.38
N HIS A 68 3.84 -0.48 11.57
CA HIS A 68 4.10 -0.40 10.12
C HIS A 68 2.82 -0.55 9.29
N GLY A 69 2.11 -1.66 9.42
CA GLY A 69 0.84 -1.90 8.75
C GLY A 69 -0.35 -1.48 9.62
N LEU A 70 -1.43 -1.07 8.96
CA LEU A 70 -2.69 -0.71 9.60
C LEU A 70 -3.85 -1.15 8.72
N ALA A 71 -4.91 -1.69 9.33
CA ALA A 71 -6.15 -2.00 8.66
C ALA A 71 -7.34 -1.82 9.61
N VAL A 72 -8.46 -1.32 9.08
CA VAL A 72 -9.74 -1.23 9.77
C VAL A 72 -10.59 -2.45 9.41
N SER A 73 -11.31 -3.02 10.38
CA SER A 73 -12.25 -4.11 10.11
C SER A 73 -13.41 -3.63 9.22
N PRO A 74 -13.97 -4.49 8.34
CA PRO A 74 -15.05 -4.08 7.44
C PRO A 74 -16.29 -3.54 8.14
N ASP A 75 -16.57 -3.97 9.37
CA ASP A 75 -17.67 -3.48 10.20
C ASP A 75 -17.33 -2.14 10.92
N GLY A 76 -16.12 -1.64 10.79
CA GLY A 76 -15.64 -0.40 11.40
C GLY A 76 -15.48 -0.45 12.92
N LYS A 77 -15.62 -1.62 13.56
CA LYS A 77 -15.55 -1.71 15.03
C LYS A 77 -14.13 -1.80 15.57
N HIS A 78 -13.22 -2.35 14.77
CA HIS A 78 -11.84 -2.60 15.17
C HIS A 78 -10.85 -2.02 14.17
N TYR A 79 -9.65 -1.79 14.63
CA TYR A 79 -8.49 -1.61 13.75
C TYR A 79 -7.35 -2.49 14.25
N PHE A 80 -6.51 -2.89 13.30
CA PHE A 80 -5.37 -3.75 13.52
C PHE A 80 -4.09 -3.01 13.17
N VAL A 81 -3.03 -3.26 13.94
CA VAL A 81 -1.71 -2.63 13.74
C VAL A 81 -0.64 -3.71 13.85
N THR A 82 0.25 -3.78 12.85
CA THR A 82 1.48 -4.55 13.01
C THR A 82 2.53 -3.70 13.70
N THR A 83 3.26 -4.28 14.64
CA THR A 83 4.52 -3.72 15.15
C THR A 83 5.66 -4.54 14.59
N ALA A 84 6.46 -3.90 13.74
CA ALA A 84 7.41 -4.57 12.86
C ALA A 84 8.76 -4.80 13.52
N HIS A 85 9.20 -3.87 14.37
CA HIS A 85 10.44 -3.98 15.11
C HIS A 85 10.22 -4.73 16.43
N GLY A 86 11.14 -5.54 16.80
CA GLY A 86 11.07 -6.34 18.02
C GLY A 86 11.83 -7.64 17.83
N THR A 87 12.58 -8.04 18.83
CA THR A 87 13.40 -9.24 18.75
C THR A 87 12.73 -10.34 19.58
N PRO A 88 12.55 -11.54 19.00
CA PRO A 88 12.90 -11.98 17.64
C PRO A 88 11.76 -11.80 16.62
N PHE A 89 10.54 -11.44 17.05
CA PHE A 89 9.34 -11.44 16.21
C PHE A 89 8.49 -10.19 16.45
N GLY A 90 7.80 -9.74 15.40
CA GLY A 90 6.82 -8.69 15.50
C GLY A 90 5.45 -9.19 15.98
N ARG A 91 4.48 -8.29 16.01
CA ARG A 91 3.13 -8.57 16.52
C ARG A 91 2.05 -7.99 15.63
N LEU A 92 0.88 -8.60 15.69
CA LEU A 92 -0.39 -7.99 15.31
C LEU A 92 -1.14 -7.62 16.60
N GLN A 93 -1.65 -6.39 16.67
CA GLN A 93 -2.43 -5.87 17.78
C GLN A 93 -3.82 -5.46 17.29
N LYS A 94 -4.86 -5.74 18.09
CA LYS A 94 -6.27 -5.39 17.82
C LYS A 94 -6.73 -4.33 18.81
N TYR A 95 -7.41 -3.33 18.28
CA TYR A 95 -7.97 -2.21 19.06
C TYR A 95 -9.41 -1.95 18.68
N ASN A 96 -10.19 -1.51 19.65
CA ASN A 96 -11.52 -0.98 19.42
C ASN A 96 -11.45 0.39 18.75
N ALA A 97 -12.13 0.57 17.62
CA ALA A 97 -12.03 1.80 16.83
C ALA A 97 -12.68 3.01 17.49
N GLU A 98 -13.73 2.83 18.29
CA GLU A 98 -14.40 3.94 18.98
C GLU A 98 -13.70 4.33 20.29
N THR A 99 -13.40 3.34 21.14
CA THR A 99 -12.84 3.58 22.48
C THR A 99 -11.32 3.67 22.49
N ASN A 100 -10.68 3.20 21.42
CA ASN A 100 -9.21 3.09 21.30
C ASN A 100 -8.59 2.10 22.34
N ALA A 101 -9.39 1.21 22.93
CA ALA A 101 -8.93 0.20 23.87
C ALA A 101 -8.23 -0.96 23.15
N ALA A 102 -7.14 -1.47 23.72
CA ALA A 102 -6.51 -2.71 23.24
C ALA A 102 -7.39 -3.90 23.59
N GLU A 103 -7.65 -4.78 22.62
CA GLU A 103 -8.53 -5.96 22.77
C GLU A 103 -7.80 -7.29 22.52
N GLY A 104 -6.60 -7.27 21.97
CA GLY A 104 -5.82 -8.49 21.77
C GLY A 104 -4.51 -8.26 21.06
N SER A 105 -3.65 -9.27 21.10
CA SER A 105 -2.43 -9.29 20.31
C SER A 105 -1.93 -10.73 20.09
N VAL A 106 -1.23 -10.96 18.99
CA VAL A 106 -0.57 -12.23 18.65
C VAL A 106 0.84 -11.96 18.13
N SER A 107 1.80 -12.80 18.53
CA SER A 107 3.16 -12.77 17.97
C SER A 107 3.16 -13.45 16.62
N LEU A 108 3.83 -12.84 15.64
CA LEU A 108 3.90 -13.32 14.26
C LEU A 108 5.35 -13.60 13.84
N GLY A 109 5.61 -13.61 12.55
CA GLY A 109 6.94 -13.76 11.98
C GLY A 109 7.82 -12.52 12.16
N ASN A 110 8.96 -12.52 11.48
CA ASN A 110 9.89 -11.39 11.52
C ASN A 110 9.39 -10.24 10.63
N PHE A 111 9.30 -9.05 11.21
CA PHE A 111 8.87 -7.83 10.57
C PHE A 111 7.50 -7.97 9.85
N PRO A 112 6.39 -8.18 10.59
CA PRO A 112 5.06 -8.15 9.99
C PRO A 112 4.78 -6.74 9.47
N ALA A 113 4.73 -6.58 8.15
CA ALA A 113 4.67 -5.26 7.50
C ALA A 113 3.24 -4.86 7.15
N THR A 114 2.67 -5.47 6.12
CA THR A 114 1.35 -5.09 5.61
C THR A 114 0.31 -6.14 5.95
N MET A 115 -0.95 -5.74 5.91
CA MET A 115 -2.05 -6.65 6.21
C MET A 115 -3.30 -6.31 5.42
N GLN A 116 -4.21 -7.26 5.36
CA GLN A 116 -5.58 -7.08 4.90
C GLN A 116 -6.52 -7.91 5.77
N VAL A 117 -7.61 -7.29 6.23
CA VAL A 117 -8.73 -8.01 6.87
C VAL A 117 -9.61 -8.59 5.78
N SER A 118 -10.07 -9.84 5.95
CA SER A 118 -11.02 -10.45 5.01
C SER A 118 -12.34 -9.68 4.98
N PRO A 119 -13.07 -9.68 3.85
CA PRO A 119 -14.33 -8.91 3.74
C PRO A 119 -15.41 -9.30 4.74
N ASP A 120 -15.38 -10.53 5.25
CA ASP A 120 -16.27 -11.01 6.32
C ASP A 120 -15.79 -10.63 7.74
N GLY A 121 -14.58 -10.06 7.86
CA GLY A 121 -13.99 -9.60 9.10
C GLY A 121 -13.36 -10.69 9.97
N HIS A 122 -13.40 -11.97 9.57
CA HIS A 122 -12.97 -13.09 10.42
C HIS A 122 -11.48 -13.39 10.36
N LEU A 123 -10.79 -13.05 9.26
CA LEU A 123 -9.38 -13.33 9.08
C LEU A 123 -8.57 -12.07 8.81
N VAL A 124 -7.34 -12.05 9.33
CA VAL A 124 -6.33 -11.04 8.98
C VAL A 124 -5.14 -11.74 8.33
N PHE A 125 -4.87 -11.39 7.08
CA PHE A 125 -3.68 -11.86 6.35
C PHE A 125 -2.57 -10.86 6.58
N VAL A 126 -1.46 -11.29 7.18
CA VAL A 126 -0.34 -10.42 7.57
C VAL A 126 0.93 -10.90 6.89
N VAL A 127 1.56 -10.01 6.14
CA VAL A 127 2.81 -10.30 5.44
C VAL A 127 4.00 -10.15 6.38
N ASN A 128 4.78 -11.20 6.59
CA ASN A 128 6.02 -11.17 7.32
C ASN A 128 7.17 -10.81 6.35
N PHE A 129 7.51 -9.54 6.28
CA PHE A 129 8.46 -8.98 5.30
C PHE A 129 9.89 -9.50 5.47
N ASN A 130 10.23 -9.94 6.69
CA ASN A 130 11.56 -10.42 7.05
C ASN A 130 12.68 -9.40 6.80
N LEU A 131 12.38 -8.10 6.91
CA LEU A 131 13.39 -7.05 6.82
C LEU A 131 14.43 -7.25 7.94
N HIS A 132 15.70 -7.08 7.61
CA HIS A 132 16.84 -7.36 8.49
C HIS A 132 17.07 -8.84 8.86
N GLY A 133 16.24 -9.76 8.31
CA GLY A 133 16.50 -11.20 8.40
C GLY A 133 17.41 -11.71 7.27
N GLU A 134 17.61 -13.01 7.25
CA GLU A 134 18.30 -13.67 6.14
C GLU A 134 17.45 -13.62 4.86
N MET A 135 18.12 -13.65 3.70
CA MET A 135 17.46 -13.64 2.40
C MET A 135 16.91 -15.04 2.04
N VAL A 136 15.97 -15.49 2.87
CA VAL A 136 15.26 -16.75 2.71
C VAL A 136 13.80 -16.52 2.37
N THR A 137 13.10 -17.57 1.97
CA THR A 137 11.64 -17.54 1.81
C THR A 137 10.97 -17.18 3.13
N SER A 138 10.13 -16.18 3.10
CA SER A 138 9.25 -15.76 4.20
C SER A 138 7.79 -16.11 3.87
N ASP A 139 6.85 -15.59 4.64
CA ASP A 139 5.49 -16.09 4.68
C ASP A 139 4.42 -14.99 4.87
N VAL A 140 3.17 -15.43 4.77
CA VAL A 140 1.97 -14.69 5.16
C VAL A 140 1.32 -15.43 6.31
N SER A 141 1.20 -14.79 7.47
CA SER A 141 0.44 -15.29 8.60
C SER A 141 -1.05 -15.05 8.39
N VAL A 142 -1.89 -16.02 8.74
CA VAL A 142 -3.35 -15.90 8.76
C VAL A 142 -3.81 -15.96 10.22
N VAL A 143 -4.46 -14.90 10.67
CA VAL A 143 -4.90 -14.74 12.06
C VAL A 143 -6.42 -14.75 12.11
N ALA A 144 -7.00 -15.54 13.01
CA ALA A 144 -8.41 -15.44 13.38
C ALA A 144 -8.61 -14.12 14.14
N ALA A 145 -9.39 -13.20 13.55
CA ALA A 145 -9.52 -11.83 14.04
C ALA A 145 -10.23 -11.72 15.39
N ASP A 146 -11.16 -12.63 15.68
CA ASP A 146 -11.92 -12.62 16.93
C ASP A 146 -11.04 -13.02 18.11
N ASP A 147 -10.32 -14.11 17.98
CA ASP A 147 -9.54 -14.74 19.06
C ASP A 147 -8.08 -14.28 19.09
N MET A 148 -7.62 -13.55 18.06
CA MET A 148 -6.23 -13.14 17.87
C MET A 148 -5.26 -14.33 17.93
N VAL A 149 -5.58 -15.40 17.17
CA VAL A 149 -4.79 -16.64 17.09
C VAL A 149 -4.30 -16.83 15.65
N GLU A 150 -3.00 -17.06 15.47
CA GLU A 150 -2.45 -17.46 14.17
C GLU A 150 -2.89 -18.89 13.86
N ILE A 151 -3.70 -19.04 12.81
CA ILE A 151 -4.27 -20.35 12.39
C ILE A 151 -3.50 -20.98 11.25
N ALA A 152 -2.75 -20.20 10.47
CA ALA A 152 -1.93 -20.69 9.38
C ALA A 152 -0.74 -19.76 9.11
N ARG A 153 0.30 -20.33 8.52
CA ARG A 153 1.47 -19.61 8.01
C ARG A 153 1.80 -20.16 6.63
N ILE A 154 1.71 -19.29 5.61
CA ILE A 154 1.80 -19.67 4.20
C ILE A 154 3.13 -19.18 3.65
N GLY A 155 4.06 -20.11 3.39
CA GLY A 155 5.34 -19.79 2.74
C GLY A 155 5.09 -19.19 1.35
N THR A 156 5.70 -18.06 1.05
CA THR A 156 5.51 -17.33 -0.21
C THR A 156 6.81 -17.14 -0.97
N CYS A 157 7.68 -16.22 -0.54
CA CYS A 157 8.86 -15.80 -1.31
C CYS A 157 9.83 -14.98 -0.45
N THR A 158 10.90 -14.48 -1.07
CA THR A 158 11.88 -13.64 -0.39
C THR A 158 11.40 -12.19 -0.32
N MET A 159 11.33 -11.65 0.89
CA MET A 159 10.84 -10.31 1.19
C MET A 159 9.44 -10.05 0.61
N PRO A 160 8.43 -10.82 1.02
CA PRO A 160 7.04 -10.50 0.66
C PRO A 160 6.66 -9.14 1.27
N HIS A 161 5.87 -8.32 0.52
CA HIS A 161 5.55 -6.98 0.98
C HIS A 161 4.06 -6.65 0.79
N GLY A 162 3.73 -5.64 0.00
CA GLY A 162 2.37 -5.12 -0.13
C GLY A 162 1.36 -6.14 -0.62
N SER A 163 0.21 -6.19 0.02
CA SER A 163 -0.81 -7.19 -0.23
C SER A 163 -2.22 -6.64 -0.19
N ARG A 164 -3.13 -7.31 -0.88
CA ARG A 164 -4.58 -7.05 -0.87
C ARG A 164 -5.37 -8.31 -1.19
N MET A 165 -6.60 -8.37 -0.68
CA MET A 165 -7.58 -9.39 -1.05
C MET A 165 -8.50 -8.91 -2.16
N THR A 166 -9.08 -9.86 -2.89
CA THR A 166 -10.24 -9.60 -3.76
C THR A 166 -11.45 -9.19 -2.93
N ALA A 167 -12.37 -8.46 -3.54
CA ALA A 167 -13.57 -7.98 -2.85
C ALA A 167 -14.48 -9.12 -2.34
N ASP A 168 -14.45 -10.28 -3.00
CA ASP A 168 -15.17 -11.49 -2.57
C ASP A 168 -14.42 -12.31 -1.50
N GLY A 169 -13.20 -11.90 -1.13
CA GLY A 169 -12.37 -12.58 -0.14
C GLY A 169 -11.77 -13.91 -0.59
N SER A 170 -11.95 -14.31 -1.85
CA SER A 170 -11.52 -15.64 -2.33
C SER A 170 -10.01 -15.74 -2.57
N LYS A 171 -9.35 -14.63 -2.86
CA LYS A 171 -7.92 -14.57 -3.18
C LYS A 171 -7.21 -13.48 -2.40
N HIS A 172 -5.99 -13.76 -1.97
CA HIS A 172 -5.07 -12.78 -1.41
C HIS A 172 -3.82 -12.70 -2.30
N TYR A 173 -3.46 -11.50 -2.70
CA TYR A 173 -2.28 -11.24 -3.50
C TYR A 173 -1.18 -10.64 -2.64
N SER A 174 0.05 -11.12 -2.80
CA SER A 174 1.25 -10.57 -2.15
C SER A 174 2.38 -10.47 -3.15
N VAL A 175 3.20 -9.44 -3.05
CA VAL A 175 4.35 -9.24 -3.94
C VAL A 175 5.64 -9.70 -3.28
N CYS A 176 6.60 -10.09 -4.10
CA CYS A 176 7.90 -10.64 -3.74
C CYS A 176 9.00 -9.72 -4.23
N MET A 177 9.50 -8.82 -3.37
CA MET A 177 10.42 -7.77 -3.79
C MET A 177 11.73 -8.30 -4.38
N MET A 178 12.29 -9.36 -3.79
CA MET A 178 13.58 -9.90 -4.21
C MET A 178 13.47 -10.99 -5.28
N ASP A 179 12.28 -11.57 -5.44
CA ASP A 179 12.02 -12.59 -6.46
C ASP A 179 11.35 -12.03 -7.71
N ASP A 180 11.10 -10.73 -7.73
CA ASP A 180 10.45 -10.00 -8.85
C ASP A 180 9.12 -10.62 -9.27
N ALA A 181 8.29 -11.03 -8.29
CA ALA A 181 7.10 -11.82 -8.52
C ALA A 181 5.87 -11.31 -7.76
N LEU A 182 4.69 -11.70 -8.25
CA LEU A 182 3.41 -11.63 -7.57
C LEU A 182 2.97 -13.06 -7.22
N VAL A 183 2.52 -13.32 -6.00
CA VAL A 183 1.88 -14.59 -5.62
C VAL A 183 0.39 -14.38 -5.38
N GLU A 184 -0.41 -15.37 -5.77
CA GLU A 184 -1.82 -15.49 -5.44
C GLU A 184 -1.98 -16.61 -4.42
N ILE A 185 -2.61 -16.30 -3.31
CA ILE A 185 -2.99 -17.25 -2.26
C ILE A 185 -4.49 -17.51 -2.39
N ASP A 186 -4.88 -18.75 -2.42
CA ASP A 186 -6.28 -19.17 -2.30
C ASP A 186 -6.68 -19.09 -0.83
N ALA A 187 -7.65 -18.25 -0.52
CA ALA A 187 -8.02 -17.95 0.86
C ALA A 187 -8.80 -19.08 1.53
N GLN A 188 -9.36 -20.02 0.77
CA GLN A 188 -10.07 -21.18 1.32
C GLN A 188 -9.10 -22.30 1.69
N SER A 189 -8.16 -22.62 0.80
CA SER A 189 -7.17 -23.68 1.04
C SER A 189 -5.95 -23.20 1.83
N LEU A 190 -5.80 -21.89 2.03
CA LEU A 190 -4.67 -21.22 2.68
C LEU A 190 -3.32 -21.64 2.07
N ALA A 191 -3.26 -21.66 0.76
CA ALA A 191 -2.09 -22.09 0.00
C ALA A 191 -1.85 -21.18 -1.22
N VAL A 192 -0.58 -21.07 -1.64
CA VAL A 192 -0.25 -20.39 -2.89
C VAL A 192 -0.79 -21.20 -4.06
N SER A 193 -1.67 -20.61 -4.86
CA SER A 193 -2.30 -21.24 -6.02
C SER A 193 -1.48 -21.05 -7.30
N ARG A 194 -0.89 -19.86 -7.46
CA ARG A 194 -0.08 -19.50 -8.63
C ARG A 194 0.77 -18.27 -8.34
N TRP A 195 1.73 -17.98 -9.23
CA TRP A 195 2.58 -16.81 -9.15
C TRP A 195 2.89 -16.26 -10.54
N PHE A 196 3.30 -14.99 -10.60
CA PHE A 196 3.57 -14.27 -11.83
C PHE A 196 4.91 -13.56 -11.75
N PHE A 197 5.82 -13.84 -12.71
CA PHE A 197 7.11 -13.19 -12.81
C PHE A 197 7.00 -11.85 -13.53
N LEU A 198 7.64 -10.81 -12.99
CA LEU A 198 7.39 -9.40 -13.35
C LEU A 198 8.54 -8.71 -14.07
N THR A 199 9.72 -9.33 -14.17
CA THR A 199 10.88 -8.76 -14.88
C THR A 199 10.50 -8.46 -16.31
N LYS A 200 10.78 -7.23 -16.77
CA LYS A 200 10.37 -6.73 -18.08
C LYS A 200 10.95 -7.57 -19.22
N GLY A 201 10.06 -8.03 -20.10
CA GLY A 201 10.39 -8.91 -21.25
C GLY A 201 10.56 -10.38 -20.88
N LYS A 202 10.29 -10.76 -19.60
CA LYS A 202 10.32 -12.14 -19.10
C LYS A 202 9.05 -12.49 -18.32
N GLU A 203 8.00 -11.71 -18.50
CA GLU A 203 6.75 -11.88 -17.77
C GLU A 203 6.12 -13.24 -18.06
N MET A 204 5.82 -13.99 -17.01
CA MET A 204 5.24 -15.33 -17.14
C MET A 204 4.43 -15.71 -15.91
N GLY A 205 3.24 -16.25 -16.15
CA GLY A 205 2.39 -16.84 -15.13
C GLY A 205 2.69 -18.33 -14.92
N MET A 206 2.75 -18.76 -13.66
CA MET A 206 3.06 -20.13 -13.25
C MET A 206 2.03 -20.63 -12.23
N SER A 207 1.74 -21.94 -12.25
CA SER A 207 0.91 -22.61 -11.24
C SER A 207 1.74 -23.05 -10.04
N GLY A 208 1.11 -23.11 -8.84
CA GLY A 208 1.75 -23.49 -7.59
C GLY A 208 2.59 -22.39 -6.96
N ALA A 209 3.35 -22.72 -5.92
CA ALA A 209 4.21 -21.80 -5.20
C ALA A 209 5.52 -21.53 -5.95
N PRO A 210 6.11 -20.32 -5.82
CA PRO A 210 7.45 -20.07 -6.31
C PRO A 210 8.47 -21.00 -5.62
N PRO A 211 9.62 -21.27 -6.24
CA PRO A 211 10.67 -22.07 -5.61
C PRO A 211 11.16 -21.44 -4.30
N ALA A 212 11.26 -22.24 -3.23
CA ALA A 212 11.79 -21.78 -1.96
C ALA A 212 13.28 -21.45 -2.08
N ARG A 213 13.70 -20.33 -1.51
CA ARG A 213 15.13 -20.03 -1.33
C ARG A 213 15.57 -20.49 0.06
N GLY A 214 16.60 -21.35 0.09
CA GLY A 214 17.26 -21.77 1.33
C GLY A 214 18.35 -20.81 1.77
N GLY A 215 18.69 -20.82 3.07
CA GLY A 215 19.72 -19.94 3.67
C GLY A 215 21.18 -20.23 3.28
N ASP A 216 21.48 -21.32 2.60
CA ASP A 216 22.81 -21.61 2.09
C ASP A 216 22.98 -21.06 0.68
N HIS A 217 24.14 -20.45 0.40
CA HIS A 217 24.55 -19.94 -0.92
C HIS A 217 24.73 -21.04 -1.98
N ALA A 218 23.96 -22.13 -1.88
CA ALA A 218 23.90 -23.15 -2.90
C ALA A 218 23.26 -22.54 -4.15
N SER A 219 24.02 -22.47 -5.22
CA SER A 219 23.56 -22.24 -6.57
C SER A 219 22.48 -23.29 -6.91
N HIS A 220 21.23 -22.96 -6.56
CA HIS A 220 20.13 -23.82 -6.99
C HIS A 220 19.99 -23.71 -8.50
N ASP A 221 20.25 -24.81 -9.13
CA ASP A 221 19.99 -25.06 -10.54
C ASP A 221 18.47 -24.87 -10.79
N MET A 222 18.10 -23.67 -11.20
CA MET A 222 16.73 -23.30 -11.61
C MET A 222 16.41 -23.84 -13.02
N SER A 223 17.26 -24.71 -13.58
CA SER A 223 17.14 -25.23 -14.93
C SER A 223 15.89 -26.09 -15.18
N GLY A 224 15.19 -26.53 -14.12
CA GLY A 224 13.97 -27.34 -14.22
C GLY A 224 12.70 -26.56 -14.59
N HIS A 225 12.65 -25.21 -14.44
CA HIS A 225 11.46 -24.41 -14.68
C HIS A 225 11.67 -23.18 -15.55
N GLY A 226 12.81 -23.07 -16.24
CA GLY A 226 13.01 -22.05 -17.28
C GLY A 226 13.15 -20.61 -16.81
N MET A 227 13.24 -20.35 -15.49
CA MET A 227 13.36 -19.00 -14.94
C MET A 227 14.71 -18.79 -14.26
N GLU A 228 15.52 -17.98 -14.88
CA GLU A 228 16.73 -17.45 -14.26
C GLU A 228 16.39 -16.20 -13.46
N PRO A 229 16.97 -16.01 -12.27
CA PRO A 229 16.84 -14.75 -11.53
C PRO A 229 17.29 -13.57 -12.42
N PRO A 230 16.79 -12.32 -12.15
CA PRO A 230 17.19 -11.17 -12.93
C PRO A 230 18.70 -11.05 -13.04
N LYS A 231 19.20 -11.01 -14.28
CA LYS A 231 20.63 -10.87 -14.58
C LYS A 231 21.04 -9.39 -14.63
N PRO A 232 22.32 -9.06 -14.51
CA PRO A 232 22.81 -7.72 -14.80
C PRO A 232 22.34 -7.28 -16.21
N GLY A 233 21.63 -6.14 -16.25
CA GLY A 233 21.01 -5.62 -17.48
C GLY A 233 19.51 -5.88 -17.61
N ASP A 234 18.93 -6.79 -16.87
CA ASP A 234 17.46 -6.96 -16.79
C ASP A 234 16.80 -5.77 -16.10
N ILE A 235 15.62 -5.38 -16.59
CA ILE A 235 14.79 -4.35 -15.95
C ILE A 235 13.86 -5.02 -14.94
N SER A 236 14.33 -5.09 -13.69
CA SER A 236 13.57 -5.63 -12.57
C SER A 236 12.42 -4.69 -12.17
N CYS A 237 11.29 -5.25 -11.80
CA CYS A 237 10.14 -4.56 -11.21
C CYS A 237 10.44 -4.10 -9.77
N SER A 238 11.03 -4.96 -8.93
CA SER A 238 11.07 -4.82 -7.48
C SER A 238 9.69 -4.43 -6.94
N PRO A 239 8.72 -5.37 -7.00
CA PRO A 239 7.32 -5.07 -6.71
C PRO A 239 7.12 -4.75 -5.24
N THR A 240 6.33 -3.71 -4.95
CA THR A 240 6.09 -3.24 -3.59
C THR A 240 4.64 -3.34 -3.14
N TRP A 241 3.70 -3.40 -4.08
CA TRP A 241 2.27 -3.49 -3.77
C TRP A 241 1.48 -4.24 -4.83
N ALA A 242 0.45 -4.97 -4.41
CA ALA A 242 -0.55 -5.56 -5.28
C ALA A 242 -1.92 -4.95 -4.97
N GLN A 243 -2.73 -4.69 -6.00
CA GLN A 243 -4.09 -4.18 -5.89
C GLN A 243 -4.98 -4.90 -6.89
N PRO A 244 -5.89 -5.80 -6.46
CA PRO A 244 -6.89 -6.37 -7.35
C PRO A 244 -7.98 -5.36 -7.70
N SER A 245 -8.61 -5.52 -8.87
CA SER A 245 -9.83 -4.81 -9.24
C SER A 245 -11.03 -5.27 -8.41
N ALA A 246 -12.06 -4.41 -8.30
CA ALA A 246 -13.26 -4.72 -7.54
C ALA A 246 -13.99 -5.99 -8.05
N ASP A 247 -13.94 -6.24 -9.35
CA ASP A 247 -14.53 -7.42 -10.01
C ASP A 247 -13.60 -8.65 -10.04
N GLY A 248 -12.38 -8.52 -9.47
CA GLY A 248 -11.37 -9.59 -9.45
C GLY A 248 -10.78 -9.96 -10.82
N SER A 249 -11.12 -9.23 -11.89
CA SER A 249 -10.65 -9.55 -13.25
C SER A 249 -9.21 -9.13 -13.53
N ARG A 250 -8.65 -8.21 -12.73
CA ARG A 250 -7.31 -7.65 -12.91
C ARG A 250 -6.57 -7.55 -11.58
N VAL A 251 -5.24 -7.57 -11.67
CA VAL A 251 -4.37 -7.22 -10.55
C VAL A 251 -3.33 -6.21 -11.03
N TRP A 252 -3.21 -5.10 -10.34
CA TRP A 252 -2.16 -4.11 -10.56
C TRP A 252 -1.03 -4.30 -9.57
N VAL A 253 0.20 -4.22 -10.07
CA VAL A 253 1.42 -4.36 -9.26
C VAL A 253 2.28 -3.11 -9.40
N ALA A 254 2.61 -2.48 -8.28
CA ALA A 254 3.54 -1.35 -8.24
C ALA A 254 4.98 -1.84 -8.41
N CYS A 255 5.61 -1.49 -9.53
CA CYS A 255 7.00 -1.79 -9.84
C CYS A 255 7.90 -0.62 -9.44
N ASN A 256 8.40 -0.63 -8.21
CA ASN A 256 9.15 0.48 -7.63
C ASN A 256 10.41 0.82 -8.42
N LYS A 257 11.19 -0.19 -8.81
CA LYS A 257 12.47 0.01 -9.50
C LYS A 257 12.29 0.52 -10.92
N SER A 258 11.32 -0.02 -11.68
CA SER A 258 11.03 0.39 -13.05
C SER A 258 10.10 1.59 -13.17
N SER A 259 9.49 2.05 -12.05
CA SER A 259 8.59 3.23 -12.01
C SER A 259 7.38 3.08 -12.93
N GLU A 260 6.74 1.94 -12.88
CA GLU A 260 5.55 1.61 -13.66
C GLU A 260 4.62 0.71 -12.87
N ILE A 261 3.36 0.68 -13.24
CA ILE A 261 2.39 -0.30 -12.73
C ILE A 261 2.20 -1.38 -13.80
N VAL A 262 2.34 -2.64 -13.38
CA VAL A 262 2.03 -3.80 -14.21
C VAL A 262 0.57 -4.18 -13.99
N GLU A 263 -0.21 -4.29 -15.06
CA GLU A 263 -1.57 -4.81 -15.05
C GLU A 263 -1.58 -6.25 -15.56
N ILE A 264 -2.12 -7.16 -14.76
CA ILE A 264 -2.23 -8.59 -15.05
C ILE A 264 -3.70 -8.94 -15.23
N ASP A 265 -4.03 -9.65 -16.29
CA ASP A 265 -5.31 -10.34 -16.47
C ASP A 265 -5.37 -11.48 -15.46
N ALA A 266 -6.21 -11.36 -14.43
CA ALA A 266 -6.29 -12.33 -13.35
C ALA A 266 -6.90 -13.67 -13.79
N LYS A 267 -7.71 -13.70 -14.86
CA LYS A 267 -8.31 -14.91 -15.39
C LYS A 267 -7.31 -15.74 -16.20
N ASN A 268 -6.65 -15.08 -17.17
CA ASN A 268 -5.73 -15.74 -18.09
C ASN A 268 -4.31 -15.85 -17.54
N TRP A 269 -4.04 -15.12 -16.46
CA TRP A 269 -2.75 -15.03 -15.76
C TRP A 269 -1.61 -14.60 -16.71
N THR A 270 -1.88 -13.51 -17.44
CA THR A 270 -0.99 -12.91 -18.45
C THR A 270 -0.83 -11.41 -18.25
N LEU A 271 0.29 -10.86 -18.70
CA LEU A 271 0.49 -9.42 -18.76
C LEU A 271 -0.53 -8.77 -19.68
N SER A 272 -1.29 -7.79 -19.17
CA SER A 272 -2.17 -6.95 -19.98
C SER A 272 -1.43 -5.73 -20.53
N ARG A 273 -0.79 -4.98 -19.64
CA ARG A 273 -0.08 -3.75 -20.01
C ARG A 273 0.83 -3.24 -18.89
N ARG A 274 1.68 -2.26 -19.22
CA ARG A 274 2.50 -1.51 -18.28
C ARG A 274 2.11 -0.03 -18.35
N ILE A 275 1.91 0.60 -17.19
CA ILE A 275 1.44 1.98 -17.05
C ILE A 275 2.56 2.79 -16.42
N PRO A 276 3.16 3.76 -17.11
CA PRO A 276 4.19 4.62 -16.54
C PRO A 276 3.64 5.47 -15.39
N THR A 277 4.47 5.70 -14.37
CA THR A 277 4.14 6.50 -13.18
C THR A 277 5.26 7.51 -12.88
N GLY A 278 5.13 8.23 -11.79
CA GLY A 278 6.26 8.93 -11.18
C GLY A 278 7.32 7.96 -10.65
N PRO A 279 8.57 8.45 -10.43
CA PRO A 279 9.68 7.65 -9.94
C PRO A 279 9.39 6.93 -8.63
N GLY A 280 9.54 5.60 -8.65
CA GLY A 280 9.44 4.76 -7.47
C GLY A 280 8.03 4.56 -6.95
N VAL A 281 7.07 4.26 -7.83
CA VAL A 281 5.71 3.88 -7.39
C VAL A 281 5.78 2.78 -6.34
N TYR A 282 5.03 2.95 -5.22
CA TYR A 282 5.20 2.13 -4.04
C TYR A 282 3.90 1.47 -3.56
N ASN A 283 2.89 2.25 -3.20
CA ASN A 283 1.58 1.75 -2.76
C ASN A 283 0.51 2.09 -3.80
N LEU A 284 -0.54 1.29 -3.83
CA LEU A 284 -1.67 1.45 -4.72
C LEU A 284 -2.98 1.53 -3.93
N GLY A 285 -3.81 2.50 -4.29
CA GLY A 285 -5.20 2.61 -3.84
C GLY A 285 -6.14 2.62 -5.03
N LEU A 286 -7.30 1.99 -4.88
CA LEU A 286 -8.33 1.91 -5.90
C LEU A 286 -9.58 2.66 -5.41
N THR A 287 -10.23 3.46 -6.25
CA THR A 287 -11.56 3.99 -5.97
C THR A 287 -12.60 2.86 -5.99
N HIS A 288 -13.64 2.96 -5.17
CA HIS A 288 -14.67 1.93 -5.05
C HIS A 288 -15.47 1.76 -6.34
N ASP A 289 -15.63 2.86 -7.10
CA ASP A 289 -16.23 2.85 -8.43
C ASP A 289 -15.34 2.19 -9.51
N GLY A 290 -14.10 1.85 -9.16
CA GLY A 290 -13.14 1.21 -10.05
C GLY A 290 -12.63 2.09 -11.19
N THR A 291 -12.82 3.41 -11.13
CA THR A 291 -12.42 4.32 -12.22
C THR A 291 -11.01 4.86 -12.12
N LYS A 292 -10.46 4.99 -10.89
CA LYS A 292 -9.13 5.55 -10.65
C LYS A 292 -8.25 4.63 -9.82
N LEU A 293 -6.99 4.56 -10.24
CA LEU A 293 -5.91 3.93 -9.48
C LEU A 293 -4.95 5.01 -9.01
N ILE A 294 -4.66 5.04 -7.71
CA ILE A 294 -3.79 6.02 -7.08
C ILE A 294 -2.46 5.33 -6.74
N GLY A 295 -1.35 5.84 -7.26
CA GLY A 295 -0.02 5.34 -6.97
C GLY A 295 0.81 6.36 -6.19
N THR A 296 1.39 5.95 -5.06
CA THR A 296 2.34 6.81 -4.31
C THR A 296 3.74 6.67 -4.89
N ASN A 297 4.37 7.77 -5.27
CA ASN A 297 5.70 7.77 -5.90
C ASN A 297 6.77 8.09 -4.86
N LYS A 298 7.30 7.06 -4.20
CA LYS A 298 8.19 7.19 -3.02
C LYS A 298 9.46 7.98 -3.31
N ARG A 299 9.98 7.94 -4.55
CA ARG A 299 11.19 8.64 -4.97
C ARG A 299 10.95 10.00 -5.65
N ASP A 300 9.69 10.39 -5.90
CA ASP A 300 9.34 11.62 -6.64
C ASP A 300 8.59 12.67 -5.80
N GLN A 301 8.35 12.43 -4.54
CA GLN A 301 7.56 13.33 -3.70
C GLN A 301 6.21 13.69 -4.36
N SER A 302 5.52 12.70 -4.94
CA SER A 302 4.27 12.90 -5.66
C SER A 302 3.34 11.69 -5.58
N VAL A 303 2.11 11.89 -6.05
CA VAL A 303 1.08 10.86 -6.23
C VAL A 303 0.63 10.90 -7.69
N SER A 304 0.59 9.72 -8.33
CA SER A 304 0.01 9.52 -9.65
C SER A 304 -1.46 9.14 -9.52
N VAL A 305 -2.36 9.87 -10.17
CA VAL A 305 -3.78 9.48 -10.33
C VAL A 305 -3.98 8.99 -11.75
N ILE A 306 -4.35 7.73 -11.91
CA ILE A 306 -4.44 7.03 -13.19
C ILE A 306 -5.89 6.72 -13.49
N ASP A 307 -6.32 7.05 -14.70
CA ASP A 307 -7.60 6.61 -15.26
C ASP A 307 -7.48 5.15 -15.72
N ILE A 308 -8.27 4.28 -15.15
CA ILE A 308 -8.18 2.83 -15.40
C ILE A 308 -8.60 2.47 -16.81
N ALA A 309 -9.62 3.13 -17.34
CA ALA A 309 -10.15 2.83 -18.68
C ALA A 309 -9.11 3.12 -19.78
N THR A 310 -8.43 4.25 -19.66
CA THR A 310 -7.43 4.69 -20.65
C THR A 310 -6.00 4.28 -20.31
N ALA A 311 -5.74 3.85 -19.07
CA ALA A 311 -4.41 3.57 -18.51
C ALA A 311 -3.47 4.77 -18.59
N LYS A 312 -4.00 5.98 -18.46
CA LYS A 312 -3.21 7.22 -18.51
C LYS A 312 -3.19 7.91 -17.17
N GLU A 313 -2.05 8.47 -16.82
CA GLU A 313 -1.94 9.38 -15.68
C GLU A 313 -2.72 10.67 -15.98
N GLN A 314 -3.80 10.90 -15.22
CA GLN A 314 -4.62 12.11 -15.29
C GLN A 314 -3.95 13.28 -14.59
N ALA A 315 -3.26 12.99 -13.49
CA ALA A 315 -2.57 14.01 -12.71
C ALA A 315 -1.39 13.40 -11.94
N ARG A 316 -0.34 14.21 -11.79
CA ARG A 316 0.75 13.97 -10.84
C ARG A 316 0.76 15.10 -9.81
N ILE A 317 0.46 14.77 -8.57
CA ILE A 317 0.16 15.72 -7.51
C ILE A 317 1.31 15.73 -6.51
N PRO A 318 1.98 16.89 -6.29
CA PRO A 318 3.10 16.96 -5.34
C PRO A 318 2.61 16.82 -3.90
N THR A 319 3.37 16.08 -3.09
CA THR A 319 3.16 15.92 -1.65
C THR A 319 3.91 16.98 -0.84
N THR A 320 3.53 17.17 0.42
CA THR A 320 4.14 18.16 1.32
C THR A 320 5.60 17.84 1.62
N ARG A 321 5.92 16.55 1.80
CA ARG A 321 7.27 16.05 2.12
C ARG A 321 7.65 14.89 1.23
N LYS A 322 8.89 14.45 1.36
CA LYS A 322 9.45 13.29 0.66
C LYS A 322 9.03 11.98 1.34
N VAL A 323 9.28 10.88 0.63
CA VAL A 323 9.03 9.50 1.05
C VAL A 323 7.53 9.25 1.19
N VAL A 324 6.85 9.29 0.05
CA VAL A 324 5.41 9.02 -0.04
C VAL A 324 5.16 7.53 0.15
N SER A 325 4.28 7.14 1.09
CA SER A 325 4.14 5.76 1.53
C SER A 325 2.75 5.19 1.26
N GLY A 326 1.82 5.30 2.20
CA GLY A 326 0.50 4.68 2.12
C GLY A 326 -0.56 5.52 1.41
N VAL A 327 -1.64 4.86 1.00
CA VAL A 327 -2.83 5.50 0.45
C VAL A 327 -4.09 4.80 0.94
N ALA A 328 -5.08 5.58 1.37
CA ALA A 328 -6.45 5.15 1.63
C ALA A 328 -7.43 6.05 0.87
N VAL A 329 -8.57 5.51 0.47
CA VAL A 329 -9.60 6.24 -0.30
C VAL A 329 -10.86 6.35 0.55
N SER A 330 -11.54 7.49 0.50
CA SER A 330 -12.81 7.69 1.20
C SER A 330 -13.94 6.83 0.60
N ASP A 331 -14.94 6.51 1.43
CA ASP A 331 -16.12 5.69 1.06
C ASP A 331 -16.94 6.23 -0.13
N ASP A 332 -16.80 7.50 -0.45
CA ASP A 332 -17.50 8.17 -1.55
C ASP A 332 -16.57 8.51 -2.73
N ASP A 333 -15.35 7.95 -2.74
CA ASP A 333 -14.34 8.16 -3.78
C ASP A 333 -13.93 9.63 -4.01
N ARG A 334 -14.28 10.51 -3.07
CA ARG A 334 -14.01 11.93 -3.19
C ARG A 334 -12.56 12.28 -2.85
N TYR A 335 -11.98 11.61 -1.84
CA TYR A 335 -10.66 11.95 -1.32
C TYR A 335 -9.74 10.73 -1.23
N ALA A 336 -8.45 10.97 -1.52
CA ALA A 336 -7.38 10.05 -1.16
C ALA A 336 -6.56 10.67 -0.02
N PHE A 337 -6.28 9.86 1.00
CA PHE A 337 -5.45 10.19 2.16
C PHE A 337 -4.10 9.53 1.97
N ILE A 338 -3.04 10.34 1.95
CA ILE A 338 -1.69 9.92 1.59
C ILE A 338 -0.77 10.09 2.78
N SER A 339 -0.25 9.01 3.34
CA SER A 339 0.79 9.09 4.35
C SER A 339 2.15 9.37 3.73
N VAL A 340 2.91 10.25 4.37
CA VAL A 340 4.24 10.68 3.93
C VAL A 340 5.19 10.62 5.12
N GLU A 341 6.25 9.85 4.99
CA GLU A 341 7.15 9.54 6.10
C GLU A 341 7.97 10.76 6.56
N GLY A 342 8.31 11.67 5.63
CA GLY A 342 9.30 12.72 5.85
C GLY A 342 10.74 12.20 5.68
N SER A 343 11.71 13.04 5.95
CA SER A 343 13.12 12.69 5.86
C SER A 343 13.90 13.19 7.08
N GLY A 344 14.78 12.37 7.63
CA GLY A 344 15.57 12.70 8.83
C GLY A 344 14.68 12.99 10.03
N SER A 345 14.81 14.18 10.63
CA SER A 345 14.03 14.60 11.81
C SER A 345 12.70 15.28 11.48
N GLN A 346 12.29 15.30 10.20
CA GLN A 346 11.00 15.87 9.82
C GLN A 346 9.85 15.03 10.37
N PRO A 347 8.74 15.66 10.82
CA PRO A 347 7.53 14.91 11.10
C PRO A 347 7.00 14.26 9.81
N GLY A 348 6.24 13.17 9.95
CA GLY A 348 5.40 12.68 8.88
C GLY A 348 4.26 13.66 8.58
N THR A 349 3.59 13.48 7.46
CA THR A 349 2.35 14.18 7.12
C THR A 349 1.31 13.21 6.59
N VAL A 350 0.04 13.62 6.68
CA VAL A 350 -0.99 13.08 5.80
C VAL A 350 -1.47 14.20 4.90
N ASP A 351 -1.30 13.98 3.59
CA ASP A 351 -1.81 14.88 2.54
C ASP A 351 -3.18 14.38 2.06
N ILE A 352 -4.13 15.28 1.92
CA ILE A 352 -5.49 14.98 1.45
C ILE A 352 -5.63 15.48 0.02
N ILE A 353 -5.94 14.57 -0.89
CA ILE A 353 -6.11 14.83 -2.32
C ILE A 353 -7.58 14.73 -2.68
N ASP A 354 -8.12 15.77 -3.30
CA ASP A 354 -9.44 15.76 -3.94
C ASP A 354 -9.32 15.05 -5.30
N LEU A 355 -9.94 13.90 -5.45
CA LEU A 355 -9.87 13.05 -6.65
C LEU A 355 -10.72 13.56 -7.82
N VAL A 356 -11.62 14.52 -7.58
CA VAL A 356 -12.37 15.21 -8.63
C VAL A 356 -11.61 16.44 -9.13
N ALA A 357 -11.10 17.25 -8.19
CA ALA A 357 -10.30 18.44 -8.53
C ALA A 357 -8.85 18.10 -8.92
N LEU A 358 -8.40 16.87 -8.71
CA LEU A 358 -7.06 16.35 -8.98
C LEU A 358 -5.96 17.23 -8.37
N ARG A 359 -6.12 17.58 -7.09
CA ARG A 359 -5.15 18.41 -6.35
C ARG A 359 -5.18 18.14 -4.85
N LYS A 360 -4.09 18.48 -4.19
CA LYS A 360 -4.02 18.48 -2.72
C LYS A 360 -4.87 19.63 -2.17
N VAL A 361 -5.70 19.33 -1.16
CA VAL A 361 -6.64 20.26 -0.55
C VAL A 361 -6.35 20.52 0.93
N ALA A 362 -5.67 19.62 1.60
CA ALA A 362 -5.24 19.79 2.99
C ALA A 362 -3.99 18.95 3.29
N SER A 363 -3.36 19.24 4.41
CA SER A 363 -2.23 18.49 4.96
C SER A 363 -2.24 18.62 6.48
N VAL A 364 -1.86 17.56 7.19
CA VAL A 364 -1.71 17.57 8.65
C VAL A 364 -0.42 16.86 9.04
N ASP A 365 0.36 17.46 9.95
CA ASP A 365 1.56 16.83 10.49
C ASP A 365 1.19 15.75 11.50
N VAL A 366 1.92 14.62 11.42
CA VAL A 366 1.79 13.46 12.30
C VAL A 366 3.17 13.01 12.79
N GLY A 367 3.25 11.93 13.54
CA GLY A 367 4.54 11.36 13.96
C GLY A 367 5.46 11.00 12.79
N GLN A 368 6.76 10.87 13.06
CA GLN A 368 7.76 10.51 12.05
C GLN A 368 7.52 9.12 11.46
N GLN A 369 7.91 8.91 10.20
CA GLN A 369 7.72 7.70 9.43
C GLN A 369 6.24 7.28 9.38
N ALA A 370 5.38 8.21 8.95
CA ALA A 370 3.97 7.92 8.71
C ALA A 370 3.83 6.94 7.54
N GLY A 371 3.46 5.68 7.82
CA GLY A 371 3.41 4.57 6.86
C GLY A 371 2.00 4.03 6.64
N GLY A 372 1.61 3.03 7.42
CA GLY A 372 0.29 2.41 7.33
C GLY A 372 -0.84 3.41 7.53
N ILE A 373 -1.82 3.39 6.63
CA ILE A 373 -2.99 4.29 6.67
C ILE A 373 -4.21 3.54 6.18
N ASP A 374 -5.35 3.75 6.84
CA ASP A 374 -6.62 3.19 6.38
C ASP A 374 -7.79 4.09 6.72
N PHE A 375 -8.82 4.07 5.87
CA PHE A 375 -10.05 4.84 6.06
C PHE A 375 -10.97 4.12 7.04
N TRP A 376 -11.54 4.87 7.98
CA TRP A 376 -12.45 4.30 8.96
C TRP A 376 -13.91 4.54 8.59
N LYS A 377 -14.33 5.80 8.53
CA LYS A 377 -15.72 6.16 8.25
C LYS A 377 -15.86 7.62 7.85
N SER A 378 -17.02 7.95 7.28
CA SER A 378 -17.50 9.33 7.20
C SER A 378 -18.71 9.54 8.13
N GLU A 379 -18.87 10.77 8.65
CA GLU A 379 -19.99 11.13 9.51
C GLU A 379 -20.43 12.58 9.24
N ALA A 380 -21.59 12.98 9.74
CA ALA A 380 -22.04 14.37 9.66
C ALA A 380 -21.04 15.28 10.38
N SER A 381 -20.74 16.43 9.75
CA SER A 381 -19.81 17.39 10.37
C SER A 381 -20.31 17.87 11.73
N ARG A 382 -19.39 17.91 12.67
CA ARG A 382 -19.66 18.46 13.99
C ARG A 382 -19.76 20.01 13.89
N PRO A 383 -20.74 20.62 14.55
CA PRO A 383 -20.99 22.06 14.53
C PRO A 383 -19.81 22.91 15.02
#